data_0bf051977253480903f93b684045462c
#
_entry.id   0bf051977253480903f93b684045462c
#
_cell.length_a   1.000
_cell.length_b   1.000
_cell.length_c   1.000
_cell.angle_alpha   90.00
_cell.angle_beta   90.00
_cell.angle_gamma   90.00
#
_symmetry.space_group_name_H-M   'P 1'
#
loop_
_entity.id
_entity.type
_entity.pdbx_description
1 polymer ?
#
loop_
_entity_poly.entity_id
_entity_poly.type
_entity_poly.pdbx_seq_one_letter_code
_entity_poly.pdbx_strand_id
1 'polypeptide(L)'
;MTLMSRIAPQLIALAALVALVSVFYPGFLSVEVQNDRLVGPVIDILKRSAPVALLAVGMTLVIATRGIDLSVGTIMAICGAAAAWALTAGLGAGAALALALGAGLVAGLWNGVLVAVVGIQPFVATLILMTMGRGVAQLIT
;
A
#
# COMPACT_ATOMS: atom_id res chain seq x y z
N MET A 1 -0.64 30.54 7.36
CA MET A 1 -0.16 29.35 8.10
C MET A 1 0.83 28.63 7.21
N THR A 2 2.08 28.57 7.62
CA THR A 2 3.17 27.94 6.85
C THR A 2 2.98 26.42 6.82
N LEU A 3 3.40 25.77 5.72
CA LEU A 3 3.36 24.31 5.57
C LEU A 3 3.96 23.58 6.79
N MET A 4 5.02 24.17 7.35
CA MET A 4 5.69 23.67 8.55
C MET A 4 4.77 23.54 9.77
N SER A 5 3.85 24.48 10.00
CA SER A 5 2.94 24.40 11.16
C SER A 5 1.90 23.28 11.05
N ARG A 6 1.63 22.79 9.84
CA ARG A 6 0.72 21.67 9.60
C ARG A 6 1.40 20.31 9.75
N ILE A 7 2.68 20.23 9.44
CA ILE A 7 3.46 18.99 9.46
C ILE A 7 4.15 18.76 10.82
N ALA A 8 4.42 19.85 11.57
CA ALA A 8 5.12 19.78 12.84
C ALA A 8 4.52 18.78 13.85
N PRO A 9 3.19 18.72 14.07
CA PRO A 9 2.62 17.78 15.03
C PRO A 9 2.90 16.31 14.67
N GLN A 10 2.84 15.96 13.37
CA GLN A 10 3.11 14.60 12.89
C GLN A 10 4.59 14.24 13.07
N LEU A 11 5.50 15.17 12.78
CA LEU A 11 6.93 14.96 12.96
C LEU A 11 7.30 14.84 14.44
N ILE A 12 6.69 15.63 15.31
CA ILE A 12 6.88 15.55 16.76
C ILE A 12 6.39 14.20 17.29
N ALA A 13 5.21 13.78 16.87
CA ALA A 13 4.66 12.48 17.26
C ALA A 13 5.55 11.32 16.80
N LEU A 14 6.05 11.37 15.56
CA LEU A 14 6.98 10.37 15.03
C LEU A 14 8.30 10.37 15.82
N ALA A 15 8.88 11.54 16.07
CA ALA A 15 10.11 11.65 16.83
C ALA A 15 9.96 11.14 18.28
N ALA A 16 8.84 11.46 18.93
CA ALA A 16 8.53 10.98 20.27
C ALA A 16 8.39 9.45 20.30
N LEU A 17 7.74 8.87 19.28
CA LEU A 17 7.59 7.41 19.16
C LEU A 17 8.94 6.72 18.94
N VAL A 18 9.78 7.24 18.06
CA VAL A 18 11.12 6.71 17.81
C VAL A 18 11.99 6.81 19.08
N ALA A 19 11.94 7.94 19.78
CA ALA A 19 12.65 8.11 21.05
C ALA A 19 12.19 7.10 22.10
N LEU A 20 10.88 6.94 22.27
CA LEU A 20 10.31 6.00 23.22
C LEU A 20 10.75 4.55 22.91
N VAL A 21 10.65 4.12 21.66
CA VAL A 21 11.07 2.77 21.25
C VAL A 21 12.57 2.59 21.49
N SER A 22 13.39 3.59 21.18
CA SER A 22 14.86 3.53 21.38
C SER A 22 15.25 3.37 22.85
N VAL A 23 14.46 3.91 23.77
CA VAL A 23 14.68 3.75 25.23
C VAL A 23 14.34 2.34 25.71
N PHE A 24 13.24 1.77 25.23
CA PHE A 24 12.80 0.43 25.67
C PHE A 24 13.51 -0.72 24.94
N TYR A 25 14.03 -0.47 23.73
CA TYR A 25 14.72 -1.49 22.91
C TYR A 25 16.12 -1.01 22.54
N PRO A 26 17.14 -1.28 23.39
CA PRO A 26 18.54 -1.02 23.08
C PRO A 26 18.91 -1.74 21.78
N GLY A 27 19.46 -1.01 20.81
CA GLY A 27 19.77 -1.55 19.47
C GLY A 27 18.71 -1.28 18.41
N PHE A 28 17.59 -0.61 18.74
CA PHE A 28 16.57 -0.23 17.75
C PHE A 28 17.16 0.61 16.59
N LEU A 29 18.11 1.49 16.88
CA LEU A 29 18.79 2.32 15.89
C LEU A 29 20.06 1.66 15.31
N SER A 30 20.40 0.42 15.71
CA SER A 30 21.56 -0.26 15.16
C SER A 30 21.36 -0.60 13.69
N VAL A 31 22.37 -0.31 12.89
CA VAL A 31 22.45 -0.70 11.48
C VAL A 31 23.74 -1.47 11.29
N GLU A 32 23.64 -2.71 10.85
CA GLU A 32 24.75 -3.58 10.58
C GLU A 32 24.84 -3.88 9.08
N VAL A 33 26.05 -4.14 8.60
CA VAL A 33 26.27 -4.61 7.23
C VAL A 33 26.50 -6.12 7.29
N GLN A 34 25.58 -6.91 6.79
CA GLN A 34 25.68 -8.37 6.71
C GLN A 34 25.52 -8.82 5.26
N ASN A 35 26.53 -9.50 4.72
CA ASN A 35 26.54 -9.96 3.31
C ASN A 35 26.24 -8.85 2.29
N ASP A 36 26.93 -7.71 2.40
CA ASP A 36 26.73 -6.52 1.57
C ASP A 36 25.31 -5.93 1.61
N ARG A 37 24.53 -6.25 2.64
CA ARG A 37 23.20 -5.70 2.84
C ARG A 37 23.11 -4.99 4.18
N LEU A 38 22.45 -3.85 4.17
CA LEU A 38 22.09 -3.16 5.41
C LEU A 38 20.96 -3.94 6.10
N VAL A 39 21.22 -4.33 7.35
CA VAL A 39 20.29 -5.06 8.22
C VAL A 39 20.11 -4.27 9.52
N GLY A 40 18.91 -4.25 10.04
CA GLY A 40 18.59 -3.59 11.30
C GLY A 40 17.13 -3.23 11.40
N PRO A 41 16.61 -2.99 12.62
CA PRO A 41 15.20 -2.71 12.83
C PRO A 41 14.69 -1.51 12.02
N VAL A 42 15.48 -0.45 11.92
CA VAL A 42 15.13 0.74 11.14
C VAL A 42 15.06 0.42 9.64
N ILE A 43 16.01 -0.38 9.14
CA ILE A 43 16.02 -0.79 7.73
C ILE A 43 14.81 -1.65 7.40
N ASP A 44 14.42 -2.55 8.30
CA ASP A 44 13.23 -3.39 8.12
C ASP A 44 11.94 -2.57 8.15
N ILE A 45 11.84 -1.56 9.02
CA ILE A 45 10.73 -0.62 9.04
C ILE A 45 10.66 0.14 7.71
N LEU A 46 11.77 0.66 7.19
CA LEU A 46 11.81 1.36 5.92
C LEU A 46 11.37 0.46 4.76
N LYS A 47 11.86 -0.77 4.71
CA LYS A 47 11.45 -1.75 3.70
C LYS A 47 9.95 -2.05 3.75
N ARG A 48 9.39 -2.25 4.96
CA ARG A 48 7.98 -2.53 5.16
C ARG A 48 7.08 -1.31 4.92
N SER A 49 7.60 -0.10 5.11
CA SER A 49 6.84 1.15 4.86
C SER A 49 6.84 1.56 3.38
N ALA A 50 7.73 1.04 2.54
CA ALA A 50 7.77 1.41 1.12
C ALA A 50 6.44 1.17 0.37
N PRO A 51 5.77 0.00 0.49
CA PRO A 51 4.45 -0.19 -0.12
C PRO A 51 3.40 0.79 0.39
N VAL A 52 3.42 1.08 1.70
CA VAL A 52 2.48 2.04 2.32
C VAL A 52 2.72 3.45 1.79
N ALA A 53 3.98 3.84 1.61
CA ALA A 53 4.33 5.14 1.04
C ALA A 53 3.83 5.29 -0.41
N LEU A 54 3.97 4.26 -1.24
CA LEU A 54 3.42 4.25 -2.60
C LEU A 54 1.90 4.37 -2.60
N LEU A 55 1.22 3.63 -1.74
CA LEU A 55 -0.23 3.71 -1.58
C LEU A 55 -0.67 5.09 -1.09
N ALA A 56 0.07 5.72 -0.19
CA ALA A 56 -0.23 7.05 0.31
C ALA A 56 -0.20 8.12 -0.80
N VAL A 57 0.72 7.99 -1.77
CA VAL A 57 0.74 8.86 -2.96
C VAL A 57 -0.54 8.69 -3.78
N GLY A 58 -0.95 7.44 -4.07
CA GLY A 58 -2.19 7.16 -4.77
C GLY A 58 -3.43 7.68 -4.03
N MET A 59 -3.49 7.43 -2.71
CA MET A 59 -4.59 7.91 -1.86
C MET A 59 -4.66 9.44 -1.80
N THR A 60 -3.53 10.14 -1.91
CA THR A 60 -3.52 11.61 -1.96
C THR A 60 -4.32 12.12 -3.15
N LEU A 61 -4.21 11.47 -4.32
CA LEU A 61 -4.98 11.83 -5.52
C LEU A 61 -6.49 11.58 -5.30
N VAL A 62 -6.85 10.46 -4.70
CA VAL A 62 -8.25 10.13 -4.38
C VAL A 62 -8.85 11.15 -3.41
N ILE A 63 -8.13 11.50 -2.35
CA ILE A 63 -8.58 12.47 -1.35
C ILE A 63 -8.67 13.88 -1.97
N ALA A 64 -7.75 14.24 -2.87
CA ALA A 64 -7.77 15.53 -3.58
C ALA A 64 -9.03 15.70 -4.42
N THR A 65 -9.58 14.61 -4.96
CA THR A 65 -10.88 14.59 -5.68
C THR A 65 -12.09 14.44 -4.75
N ARG A 66 -11.90 14.57 -3.43
CA ARG A 66 -12.94 14.36 -2.39
C ARG A 66 -13.53 12.95 -2.39
N GLY A 67 -12.80 11.98 -2.94
CA GLY A 67 -13.15 10.58 -2.90
C GLY A 67 -12.69 9.90 -1.61
N ILE A 68 -13.31 8.77 -1.30
CA ILE A 68 -12.86 7.82 -0.28
C ILE A 68 -12.69 6.48 -0.97
N ASP A 69 -11.50 5.88 -0.87
CA ASP A 69 -11.23 4.55 -1.44
C ASP A 69 -10.94 3.54 -0.33
N LEU A 70 -11.87 2.63 -0.13
CA LEU A 70 -11.75 1.52 0.82
C LEU A 70 -11.19 0.25 0.17
N SER A 71 -11.04 0.24 -1.16
CA SER A 71 -10.65 -0.97 -1.91
C SER A 71 -9.15 -1.22 -1.98
N VAL A 72 -8.31 -0.28 -1.52
CA VAL A 72 -6.85 -0.32 -1.63
C VAL A 72 -6.26 -1.64 -1.12
N GLY A 73 -6.66 -2.08 0.08
CA GLY A 73 -6.17 -3.34 0.66
C GLY A 73 -6.59 -4.57 -0.15
N THR A 74 -7.78 -4.53 -0.71
CA THR A 74 -8.31 -5.62 -1.55
C THR A 74 -7.63 -5.66 -2.92
N ILE A 75 -7.37 -4.51 -3.52
CA ILE A 75 -6.61 -4.42 -4.77
C ILE A 75 -5.19 -4.96 -4.55
N MET A 76 -4.54 -4.62 -3.43
CA MET A 76 -3.26 -5.23 -3.06
C MET A 76 -3.33 -6.76 -2.98
N ALA A 77 -4.39 -7.31 -2.37
CA ALA A 77 -4.57 -8.75 -2.27
C ALA A 77 -4.74 -9.41 -3.65
N ILE A 78 -5.55 -8.81 -4.52
CA ILE A 78 -5.75 -9.32 -5.90
C ILE A 78 -4.44 -9.27 -6.70
N CYS A 79 -3.72 -8.15 -6.64
CA CYS A 79 -2.43 -8.02 -7.32
C CYS A 79 -1.40 -9.02 -6.80
N GLY A 80 -1.35 -9.21 -5.47
CA GLY A 80 -0.47 -10.19 -4.84
C GLY A 80 -0.81 -11.62 -5.22
N ALA A 81 -2.10 -11.97 -5.24
CA ALA A 81 -2.59 -13.27 -5.67
C ALA A 81 -2.25 -13.55 -7.15
N ALA A 82 -2.46 -12.57 -8.03
CA ALA A 82 -2.11 -12.68 -9.45
C ALA A 82 -0.60 -12.87 -9.67
N ALA A 83 0.23 -12.13 -8.93
CA ALA A 83 1.68 -12.29 -8.98
C ALA A 83 2.12 -13.66 -8.47
N ALA A 84 1.58 -14.12 -7.34
CA ALA A 84 1.90 -15.41 -6.74
C ALA A 84 1.50 -16.56 -7.68
N TRP A 85 0.30 -16.49 -8.25
CA TRP A 85 -0.17 -17.46 -9.24
C TRP A 85 0.77 -17.53 -10.46
N ALA A 86 1.18 -16.38 -11.00
CA ALA A 86 2.09 -16.34 -12.14
C ALA A 86 3.45 -16.99 -11.85
N LEU A 87 3.98 -16.75 -10.64
CA LEU A 87 5.25 -17.34 -10.21
C LEU A 87 5.14 -18.86 -10.00
N THR A 88 4.05 -19.32 -9.39
CA THR A 88 3.80 -20.77 -9.19
C THR A 88 3.53 -21.50 -10.51
N ALA A 89 2.94 -20.81 -11.50
CA ALA A 89 2.78 -21.31 -12.86
C ALA A 89 4.07 -21.29 -13.70
N GLY A 90 5.19 -20.82 -13.15
CA GLY A 90 6.48 -20.80 -13.83
C GLY A 90 6.64 -19.70 -14.90
N LEU A 91 5.77 -18.69 -14.91
CA LEU A 91 5.80 -17.63 -15.95
C LEU A 91 6.95 -16.61 -15.78
N GLY A 92 7.65 -16.66 -14.65
CA GLY A 92 8.76 -15.75 -14.36
C GLY A 92 8.33 -14.37 -13.81
N ALA A 93 9.31 -13.64 -13.25
CA ALA A 93 9.05 -12.40 -12.52
C ALA A 93 8.47 -11.26 -13.39
N GLY A 94 8.84 -11.19 -14.67
CA GLY A 94 8.32 -10.17 -15.59
C GLY A 94 6.82 -10.34 -15.83
N ALA A 95 6.36 -11.56 -16.09
CA ALA A 95 4.96 -11.87 -16.26
C ALA A 95 4.16 -11.69 -14.96
N ALA A 96 4.73 -12.07 -13.82
CA ALA A 96 4.12 -11.84 -12.52
C ALA A 96 3.87 -10.35 -12.25
N LEU A 97 4.85 -9.51 -12.54
CA LEU A 97 4.71 -8.05 -12.41
C LEU A 97 3.64 -7.50 -13.38
N ALA A 98 3.66 -7.93 -14.63
CA ALA A 98 2.69 -7.49 -15.62
C ALA A 98 1.25 -7.87 -15.24
N LEU A 99 1.04 -9.09 -14.74
CA LEU A 99 -0.27 -9.55 -14.29
C LEU A 99 -0.74 -8.80 -13.03
N ALA A 100 0.14 -8.55 -12.08
CA ALA A 100 -0.19 -7.76 -10.90
C ALA A 100 -0.61 -6.33 -11.25
N LEU A 101 0.17 -5.66 -12.13
CA LEU A 101 -0.15 -4.31 -12.60
C LEU A 101 -1.44 -4.30 -13.42
N GLY A 102 -1.65 -5.28 -14.29
CA GLY A 102 -2.87 -5.44 -15.07
C GLY A 102 -4.11 -5.62 -14.19
N ALA A 103 -4.00 -6.47 -13.17
CA ALA A 103 -5.08 -6.69 -12.21
C ALA A 103 -5.43 -5.41 -11.42
N GLY A 104 -4.41 -4.67 -10.97
CA GLY A 104 -4.60 -3.39 -10.30
C GLY A 104 -5.25 -2.34 -11.21
N LEU A 105 -4.82 -2.27 -12.48
CA LEU A 105 -5.40 -1.36 -13.48
C LEU A 105 -6.87 -1.68 -13.74
N VAL A 106 -7.22 -2.96 -13.93
CA VAL A 106 -8.61 -3.40 -14.15
C VAL A 106 -9.49 -3.07 -12.94
N ALA A 107 -9.00 -3.34 -11.72
CA ALA A 107 -9.74 -3.02 -10.50
C ALA A 107 -9.93 -1.50 -10.31
N GLY A 108 -8.90 -0.71 -10.59
CA GLY A 108 -8.96 0.75 -10.54
C GLY A 108 -9.90 1.33 -11.61
N LEU A 109 -9.84 0.79 -12.82
CA LEU A 109 -10.74 1.20 -13.91
C LEU A 109 -12.19 0.87 -13.58
N TRP A 110 -12.45 -0.28 -12.99
CA TRP A 110 -13.78 -0.66 -12.51
C TRP A 110 -14.35 0.39 -11.54
N ASN A 111 -13.60 0.75 -10.50
CA ASN A 111 -14.02 1.80 -9.57
C ASN A 111 -14.19 3.15 -10.28
N GLY A 112 -13.27 3.50 -11.17
CA GLY A 112 -13.34 4.75 -11.95
C GLY A 112 -14.61 4.83 -12.79
N VAL A 113 -15.00 3.77 -13.48
CA VAL A 113 -16.24 3.70 -14.28
C VAL A 113 -17.46 3.82 -13.39
N LEU A 114 -17.51 3.10 -12.27
CA LEU A 114 -18.65 3.17 -11.34
C LEU A 114 -18.84 4.58 -10.77
N VAL A 115 -17.75 5.29 -10.47
CA VAL A 115 -17.82 6.62 -9.89
C VAL A 115 -18.03 7.70 -10.95
N ALA A 116 -17.23 7.69 -12.02
CA ALA A 116 -17.21 8.79 -12.99
C ALA A 116 -18.30 8.67 -14.08
N VAL A 117 -18.67 7.45 -14.47
CA VAL A 117 -19.62 7.21 -15.56
C VAL A 117 -21.01 6.86 -15.02
N VAL A 118 -21.07 5.92 -14.07
CA VAL A 118 -22.37 5.48 -13.49
C VAL A 118 -22.87 6.46 -12.43
N GLY A 119 -21.96 7.27 -11.82
CA GLY A 119 -22.32 8.28 -10.83
C GLY A 119 -22.52 7.72 -9.42
N ILE A 120 -22.00 6.52 -9.13
CA ILE A 120 -22.06 5.92 -7.79
C ILE A 120 -21.12 6.68 -6.87
N GLN A 121 -21.56 6.94 -5.63
CA GLN A 121 -20.72 7.58 -4.63
C GLN A 121 -19.42 6.77 -4.40
N PRO A 122 -18.24 7.42 -4.39
CA PRO A 122 -16.94 6.74 -4.28
C PRO A 122 -16.84 5.74 -3.13
N PHE A 123 -17.36 6.11 -1.96
CA PHE A 123 -17.41 5.23 -0.79
C PHE A 123 -18.16 3.92 -1.07
N VAL A 124 -19.32 3.99 -1.75
CA VAL A 124 -20.13 2.79 -2.05
C VAL A 124 -19.45 1.92 -3.11
N ALA A 125 -18.94 2.53 -4.19
CA ALA A 125 -18.24 1.80 -5.24
C ALA A 125 -17.03 1.03 -4.70
N THR A 126 -16.21 1.68 -3.89
CA THR A 126 -15.00 1.06 -3.32
C THR A 126 -15.32 0.04 -2.22
N LEU A 127 -16.43 0.20 -1.49
CA LEU A 127 -16.93 -0.79 -0.54
C LEU A 127 -17.37 -2.08 -1.24
N ILE A 128 -18.03 -1.97 -2.39
CA ILE A 128 -18.39 -3.14 -3.22
C ILE A 128 -17.12 -3.90 -3.62
N LEU A 129 -16.13 -3.21 -4.16
CA LEU A 129 -14.88 -3.85 -4.55
C LEU A 129 -14.11 -4.42 -3.34
N MET A 130 -14.16 -3.75 -2.18
CA MET A 130 -13.55 -4.24 -0.95
C MET A 130 -14.13 -5.59 -0.51
N THR A 131 -15.42 -5.76 -0.63
CA THR A 131 -16.10 -7.01 -0.21
C THR A 131 -15.95 -8.12 -1.26
N MET A 132 -16.23 -7.82 -2.52
CA MET A 132 -16.14 -8.79 -3.62
C MET A 132 -14.70 -9.20 -3.92
N GLY A 133 -13.77 -8.28 -3.90
CA GLY A 133 -12.40 -8.52 -4.31
C GLY A 133 -11.62 -9.42 -3.35
N ARG A 134 -12.03 -9.53 -2.08
CA ARG A 134 -11.47 -10.56 -1.18
C ARG A 134 -11.79 -11.97 -1.68
N GLY A 135 -13.02 -12.20 -2.13
CA GLY A 135 -13.41 -13.46 -2.75
C GLY A 135 -12.63 -13.73 -4.04
N VAL A 136 -12.46 -12.71 -4.88
CA VAL A 136 -11.65 -12.83 -6.11
C VAL A 136 -10.21 -13.21 -5.80
N ALA A 137 -9.56 -12.56 -4.83
CA ALA A 137 -8.20 -12.91 -4.44
C ALA A 137 -8.06 -14.35 -3.95
N GLN A 138 -9.04 -14.83 -3.17
CA GLN A 138 -9.09 -16.22 -2.69
C GLN A 138 -9.34 -17.26 -3.79
N LEU A 139 -10.04 -16.88 -4.87
CA LEU A 139 -10.26 -17.77 -6.01
C LEU A 139 -9.03 -17.93 -6.91
N ILE A 140 -8.10 -16.96 -6.87
CA ILE A 140 -6.86 -16.99 -7.65
C ILE A 140 -5.80 -17.87 -6.98
N THR A 141 -5.79 -17.94 -5.65
CA THR A 141 -4.81 -18.69 -4.84
C THR A 141 -5.38 -19.98 -4.31
#